data_51a85c648b0ecf98db7115c1783f7bbd
#
_entry.id   51a85c648b0ecf98db7115c1783f7bbd
#
_cell.length_a   1.000
_cell.length_b   1.000
_cell.length_c   1.000
_cell.angle_alpha   90.00
_cell.angle_beta   90.00
_cell.angle_gamma   90.00
#
_symmetry.space_group_name_H-M   'P 1'
#
loop_
_entity.id
_entity.type
_entity.pdbx_description
1 polymer ?
#
loop_
_entity_poly.entity_id
_entity_poly.type
_entity_poly.pdbx_seq_one_letter_code
_entity_poly.pdbx_strand_id
1 'polypeptide(L)'
;MTVIQWYPGHMAKALRQVKENLNAVDIVLELVDARLPESSRNPQLEELLQNKKSIIVLTKMDLADPKLTREWITYYEQNGHPAIAVNSNQGTLPAIEKKIKEVLKEKIAAKEARGIKNSRIKAMCIGIPNVGKSTLLNRLV
;
A
#
# COMPACT_ATOMS: atom_id res chain seq x y z
N MET A 1 -4.84 10.82 -5.71
CA MET A 1 -4.74 9.56 -4.92
C MET A 1 -5.98 9.37 -4.08
N THR A 2 -6.57 8.19 -4.12
CA THR A 2 -7.74 7.85 -3.31
C THR A 2 -7.30 7.31 -1.96
N VAL A 3 -7.94 7.77 -0.89
CA VAL A 3 -7.61 7.34 0.48
C VAL A 3 -8.87 6.80 1.15
N ILE A 4 -8.77 5.60 1.70
CA ILE A 4 -9.89 4.95 2.38
C ILE A 4 -9.46 4.59 3.79
N GLN A 5 -10.28 4.97 4.78
CA GLN A 5 -10.01 4.71 6.18
C GLN A 5 -10.96 3.64 6.74
N TRP A 6 -10.38 2.72 7.50
CA TRP A 6 -11.12 1.71 8.22
C TRP A 6 -11.55 2.24 9.60
N TYR A 7 -12.76 2.71 9.72
CA TYR A 7 -13.29 3.08 11.04
C TYR A 7 -14.03 1.89 11.64
N PRO A 8 -13.86 1.63 12.95
CA PRO A 8 -14.68 0.61 13.61
C PRO A 8 -16.17 0.90 13.39
N GLY A 9 -16.94 -0.12 13.00
CA GLY A 9 -18.34 0.03 12.68
C GLY A 9 -18.66 0.52 11.29
N HIS A 10 -17.66 0.92 10.50
CA HIS A 10 -17.84 1.42 9.13
C HIS A 10 -17.15 0.55 8.08
N MET A 11 -16.91 -0.72 8.43
CA MET A 11 -16.20 -1.66 7.57
C MET A 11 -16.88 -1.86 6.21
N ALA A 12 -18.21 -2.03 6.22
CA ALA A 12 -18.99 -2.25 4.99
C ALA A 12 -18.86 -1.06 4.04
N LYS A 13 -18.86 0.17 4.58
CA LYS A 13 -18.71 1.39 3.77
C LYS A 13 -17.31 1.45 3.16
N ALA A 14 -16.27 1.14 3.93
CA ALA A 14 -14.89 1.15 3.45
C ALA A 14 -14.69 0.12 2.34
N LEU A 15 -15.19 -1.10 2.51
CA LEU A 15 -15.11 -2.14 1.49
C LEU A 15 -15.82 -1.74 0.21
N ARG A 16 -16.96 -1.06 0.31
CA ARG A 16 -17.69 -0.55 -0.85
C ARG A 16 -16.85 0.49 -1.59
N GLN A 17 -16.25 1.43 -0.86
CA GLN A 17 -15.39 2.44 -1.46
C GLN A 17 -14.20 1.83 -2.19
N VAL A 18 -13.59 0.80 -1.62
CA VAL A 18 -12.50 0.06 -2.28
C VAL A 18 -13.00 -0.53 -3.59
N LYS A 19 -14.11 -1.25 -3.53
CA LYS A 19 -14.69 -1.93 -4.68
C LYS A 19 -15.04 -0.95 -5.81
N GLU A 20 -15.61 0.21 -5.46
CA GLU A 20 -15.99 1.23 -6.43
C GLU A 20 -14.78 1.86 -7.13
N ASN A 21 -13.65 1.98 -6.43
CA ASN A 21 -12.46 2.65 -6.94
C ASN A 21 -11.40 1.70 -7.48
N LEU A 22 -11.56 0.40 -7.30
CA LEU A 22 -10.52 -0.58 -7.62
C LEU A 22 -10.12 -0.58 -9.09
N ASN A 23 -11.08 -0.44 -9.99
CA ASN A 23 -10.81 -0.45 -11.42
C ASN A 23 -10.13 0.84 -11.91
N ALA A 24 -10.24 1.91 -11.15
CA ALA A 24 -9.67 3.21 -11.52
C ALA A 24 -8.19 3.35 -11.14
N VAL A 25 -7.66 2.43 -10.34
CA VAL A 25 -6.28 2.52 -9.84
C VAL A 25 -5.40 1.40 -10.41
N ASP A 26 -4.11 1.67 -10.47
CA ASP A 26 -3.11 0.71 -10.96
C ASP A 26 -2.56 -0.16 -9.83
N ILE A 27 -2.54 0.37 -8.61
CA ILE A 27 -1.96 -0.31 -7.46
C ILE A 27 -2.63 0.16 -6.17
N VAL A 28 -2.66 -0.72 -5.19
CA VAL A 28 -3.19 -0.43 -3.87
C VAL A 28 -2.06 -0.48 -2.83
N LEU A 29 -1.97 0.54 -1.99
CA LEU A 29 -1.04 0.59 -0.88
C LEU A 29 -1.83 0.30 0.40
N GLU A 30 -1.61 -0.88 0.96
CA GLU A 30 -2.25 -1.27 2.22
C GLU A 30 -1.33 -0.85 3.37
N LEU A 31 -1.74 0.18 4.12
CA LEU A 31 -0.96 0.73 5.22
C LEU A 31 -1.29 0.01 6.51
N VAL A 32 -0.25 -0.54 7.14
CA VAL A 32 -0.38 -1.24 8.43
C VAL A 32 0.65 -0.68 9.40
N ASP A 33 0.39 -0.82 10.68
CA ASP A 33 1.34 -0.37 11.72
C ASP A 33 2.45 -1.41 11.85
N ALA A 34 3.70 -0.99 11.68
CA ALA A 34 4.86 -1.89 11.76
C ALA A 34 4.99 -2.60 13.12
N ARG A 35 4.40 -2.03 14.17
CA ARG A 35 4.43 -2.65 15.51
C ARG A 35 3.47 -3.82 15.62
N LEU A 36 2.34 -3.80 14.89
CA LEU A 36 1.31 -4.83 14.92
C LEU A 36 0.68 -5.01 13.53
N PRO A 37 1.46 -5.50 12.54
CA PRO A 37 0.98 -5.53 11.15
C PRO A 37 -0.29 -6.35 10.94
N GLU A 38 -0.34 -7.57 11.45
CA GLU A 38 -1.49 -8.45 11.25
C GLU A 38 -2.76 -7.91 11.91
N SER A 39 -2.65 -7.28 13.08
CA SER A 39 -3.79 -6.66 13.75
C SER A 39 -4.35 -5.47 12.99
N SER A 40 -3.53 -4.87 12.11
CA SER A 40 -3.92 -3.71 11.31
C SER A 40 -4.51 -4.10 9.96
N ARG A 41 -4.51 -5.38 9.61
CA ARG A 41 -4.99 -5.89 8.32
C ARG A 41 -6.42 -6.41 8.41
N ASN A 42 -7.08 -6.44 7.26
CA ASN A 42 -8.45 -6.93 7.13
C ASN A 42 -8.50 -8.07 6.11
N PRO A 43 -8.89 -9.30 6.54
CA PRO A 43 -8.98 -10.44 5.63
C PRO A 43 -9.92 -10.24 4.45
N GLN A 44 -11.01 -9.49 4.63
CA GLN A 44 -11.96 -9.21 3.56
C GLN A 44 -11.33 -8.31 2.49
N LEU A 45 -10.44 -7.41 2.89
CA LEU A 45 -9.69 -6.59 1.94
C LEU A 45 -8.76 -7.44 1.09
N GLU A 46 -8.06 -8.38 1.70
CA GLU A 46 -7.15 -9.27 0.99
C GLU A 46 -7.89 -10.02 -0.13
N GLU A 47 -9.10 -10.49 0.14
CA GLU A 47 -9.93 -11.16 -0.84
C GLU A 47 -10.29 -10.24 -2.01
N LEU A 48 -10.66 -8.98 -1.72
CA LEU A 48 -10.96 -8.00 -2.76
C LEU A 48 -9.75 -7.66 -3.64
N LEU A 49 -8.55 -7.73 -3.09
CA LEU A 49 -7.33 -7.33 -3.78
C LEU A 49 -6.62 -8.46 -4.54
N GLN A 50 -7.20 -9.67 -4.58
CA GLN A 50 -6.55 -10.84 -5.20
C GLN A 50 -6.09 -10.62 -6.64
N ASN A 51 -6.85 -9.86 -7.43
CA ASN A 51 -6.57 -9.62 -8.84
C ASN A 51 -5.97 -8.23 -9.09
N LYS A 52 -5.54 -7.53 -8.04
CA LYS A 52 -4.97 -6.20 -8.16
C LYS A 52 -3.56 -6.18 -7.55
N LYS A 53 -2.63 -5.50 -8.20
CA LYS A 53 -1.30 -5.30 -7.63
C LYS A 53 -1.42 -4.48 -6.35
N SER A 54 -0.75 -4.91 -5.30
CA SER A 54 -0.78 -4.24 -4.01
C SER A 54 0.57 -4.35 -3.31
N ILE A 55 0.81 -3.41 -2.41
CA ILE A 55 2.01 -3.40 -1.57
C ILE A 55 1.55 -3.21 -0.13
N ILE A 56 2.09 -4.02 0.78
CA ILE A 56 1.89 -3.82 2.21
C ILE A 56 2.94 -2.83 2.68
N VAL A 57 2.50 -1.68 3.17
CA VAL A 57 3.38 -0.63 3.66
C VAL A 57 3.33 -0.61 5.19
N LEU A 58 4.43 -1.07 5.82
CA LEU A 58 4.55 -1.06 7.26
C LEU A 58 5.00 0.34 7.70
N THR A 59 4.08 1.10 8.27
CA THR A 59 4.35 2.46 8.72
C THR A 59 4.93 2.48 10.13
N LYS A 60 5.51 3.60 10.53
CA LYS A 60 6.06 3.81 11.87
C LYS A 60 7.16 2.81 12.22
N MET A 61 7.98 2.44 11.24
CA MET A 61 9.06 1.48 11.46
C MET A 61 10.06 1.95 12.50
N ASP A 62 10.18 3.26 12.70
CA ASP A 62 11.04 3.86 13.72
C ASP A 62 10.57 3.54 15.15
N LEU A 63 9.28 3.16 15.33
CA LEU A 63 8.70 2.77 16.61
C LEU A 63 8.64 1.25 16.80
N ALA A 64 9.09 0.49 15.82
CA ALA A 64 9.03 -0.97 15.84
C ALA A 64 10.43 -1.57 15.98
N ASP A 65 10.49 -2.84 16.39
CA ASP A 65 11.75 -3.58 16.44
C ASP A 65 12.24 -3.82 15.01
N PRO A 66 13.47 -3.36 14.65
CA PRO A 66 13.98 -3.55 13.29
C PRO A 66 14.07 -5.00 12.83
N LYS A 67 14.41 -5.90 13.74
CA LYS A 67 14.50 -7.33 13.43
C LYS A 67 13.13 -7.91 13.10
N LEU A 68 12.13 -7.61 13.91
CA LEU A 68 10.76 -8.07 13.67
C LEU A 68 10.18 -7.46 12.39
N THR A 69 10.50 -6.20 12.10
CA THR A 69 10.07 -5.55 10.86
C THR A 69 10.62 -6.30 9.64
N ARG A 70 11.90 -6.68 9.66
CA ARG A 70 12.50 -7.47 8.57
C ARG A 70 11.85 -8.85 8.43
N GLU A 71 11.53 -9.48 9.56
CA GLU A 71 10.85 -10.78 9.56
C GLU A 71 9.45 -10.67 8.95
N TRP A 72 8.71 -9.60 9.27
CA TRP A 72 7.40 -9.36 8.69
C TRP A 72 7.47 -9.14 7.18
N ILE A 73 8.43 -8.36 6.71
CA ILE A 73 8.63 -8.14 5.27
C ILE A 73 8.90 -9.47 4.58
N THR A 74 9.79 -10.28 5.12
CA THR A 74 10.11 -11.61 4.57
C THR A 74 8.87 -12.50 4.52
N TYR A 75 8.09 -12.50 5.59
CA TYR A 75 6.86 -13.28 5.68
C TYR A 75 5.87 -12.87 4.58
N TYR A 76 5.62 -11.58 4.42
CA TYR A 76 4.69 -11.12 3.39
C TYR A 76 5.19 -11.43 1.98
N GLU A 77 6.47 -11.19 1.71
CA GLU A 77 7.05 -11.50 0.40
C GLU A 77 6.95 -12.99 0.06
N GLN A 78 7.19 -13.86 1.04
CA GLN A 78 7.05 -15.30 0.85
C GLN A 78 5.64 -15.75 0.58
N ASN A 79 4.65 -14.99 1.03
CA ASN A 79 3.24 -15.25 0.81
C ASN A 79 2.69 -14.52 -0.44
N GLY A 80 3.56 -13.98 -1.28
CA GLY A 80 3.16 -13.33 -2.52
C GLY A 80 2.69 -11.89 -2.36
N HIS A 81 2.99 -11.26 -1.20
CA HIS A 81 2.60 -9.88 -0.93
C HIS A 81 3.85 -8.99 -0.87
N PRO A 82 4.12 -8.19 -1.90
CA PRO A 82 5.22 -7.22 -1.82
C PRO A 82 5.05 -6.31 -0.61
N ALA A 83 6.13 -6.08 0.11
CA ALA A 83 6.07 -5.31 1.34
C ALA A 83 7.28 -4.38 1.48
N ILE A 84 7.07 -3.26 2.15
CA ILE A 84 8.11 -2.28 2.45
C ILE A 84 7.82 -1.66 3.81
N ALA A 85 8.87 -1.34 4.55
CA ALA A 85 8.74 -0.62 5.83
C ALA A 85 9.19 0.82 5.65
N VAL A 86 8.45 1.74 6.23
CA VAL A 86 8.73 3.17 6.12
C VAL A 86 8.54 3.86 7.47
N ASN A 87 9.22 4.98 7.64
CA ASN A 87 8.94 5.90 8.74
C ASN A 87 8.34 7.19 8.15
N SER A 88 7.93 8.12 9.00
CA SER A 88 7.34 9.37 8.55
C SER A 88 8.37 10.41 8.11
N ASN A 89 9.66 10.05 8.11
CA ASN A 89 10.77 10.94 7.83
C ASN A 89 11.11 11.04 6.34
N GLN A 90 12.13 11.83 6.03
CA GLN A 90 12.62 12.00 4.66
C GLN A 90 13.07 10.66 4.06
N GLY A 91 12.87 10.49 2.76
CA GLY A 91 13.23 9.27 2.06
C GLY A 91 12.12 8.23 1.94
N THR A 92 11.01 8.41 2.66
CA THR A 92 9.86 7.50 2.59
C THR A 92 9.24 7.48 1.20
N LEU A 93 9.02 8.66 0.63
CA LEU A 93 8.38 8.79 -0.68
C LEU A 93 9.21 8.16 -1.81
N PRO A 94 10.52 8.44 -1.95
CA PRO A 94 11.32 7.77 -2.97
C PRO A 94 11.33 6.25 -2.83
N ALA A 95 11.35 5.73 -1.60
CA ALA A 95 11.33 4.29 -1.34
C ALA A 95 10.02 3.65 -1.82
N ILE A 96 8.90 4.31 -1.55
CA ILE A 96 7.58 3.82 -1.99
C ILE A 96 7.48 3.89 -3.51
N GLU A 97 7.92 4.97 -4.14
CA GLU A 97 7.90 5.11 -5.59
C GLU A 97 8.73 4.03 -6.26
N LYS A 98 9.90 3.74 -5.73
CA LYS A 98 10.77 2.67 -6.25
C LYS A 98 10.08 1.32 -6.17
N LYS A 99 9.43 1.03 -5.03
CA LYS A 99 8.71 -0.24 -4.84
C LYS A 99 7.52 -0.35 -5.79
N ILE A 100 6.79 0.73 -6.00
CA ILE A 100 5.68 0.76 -6.95
C ILE A 100 6.16 0.44 -8.36
N LYS A 101 7.24 1.07 -8.80
CA LYS A 101 7.82 0.82 -10.12
C LYS A 101 8.29 -0.60 -10.28
N GLU A 102 8.87 -1.19 -9.24
CA GLU A 102 9.29 -2.58 -9.23
C GLU A 102 8.11 -3.54 -9.39
N VAL A 103 7.04 -3.31 -8.62
CA VAL A 103 5.84 -4.15 -8.65
C VAL A 103 5.08 -4.01 -9.98
N LEU A 104 5.05 -2.82 -10.56
CA LEU A 104 4.36 -2.52 -11.80
C LEU A 104 5.25 -2.57 -13.05
N LYS A 105 6.44 -3.12 -12.93
CA LYS A 105 7.43 -3.13 -14.01
C LYS A 105 6.88 -3.65 -15.34
N GLU A 106 6.17 -4.76 -15.32
CA GLU A 106 5.61 -5.35 -16.53
C GLU A 106 4.52 -4.47 -17.15
N LYS A 107 3.68 -3.87 -16.31
CA LYS A 107 2.61 -2.99 -16.77
C LYS A 107 3.17 -1.72 -17.38
N ILE A 108 4.21 -1.15 -16.78
CA ILE A 108 4.89 0.03 -17.30
C ILE A 108 5.54 -0.28 -18.65
N ALA A 109 6.23 -1.40 -18.74
CA ALA A 109 6.87 -1.84 -19.97
C ALA A 109 5.85 -2.05 -21.10
N ALA A 110 4.69 -2.64 -20.78
CA ALA A 110 3.62 -2.84 -21.75
C ALA A 110 3.07 -1.52 -22.28
N LYS A 111 2.91 -0.52 -21.42
CA LYS A 111 2.46 0.81 -21.84
C LYS A 111 3.50 1.52 -22.71
N GLU A 112 4.78 1.43 -22.37
CA GLU A 112 5.86 2.00 -23.17
C GLU A 112 5.92 1.35 -24.55
N ALA A 113 5.72 0.04 -24.64
CA ALA A 113 5.68 -0.69 -25.89
C ALA A 113 4.57 -0.23 -26.82
N ARG A 114 3.47 0.29 -26.25
CA ARG A 114 2.34 0.87 -27.00
C ARG A 114 2.56 2.34 -27.36
N GLY A 115 3.72 2.90 -27.03
CA GLY A 115 4.03 4.30 -27.27
C GLY A 115 3.47 5.27 -26.24
N ILE A 116 2.93 4.79 -25.14
CA ILE A 116 2.44 5.63 -24.06
C ILE A 116 3.61 5.96 -23.13
N LYS A 117 4.09 7.20 -23.21
CA LYS A 117 5.18 7.69 -22.35
C LYS A 117 4.59 8.54 -21.23
N ASN A 118 5.22 8.49 -20.06
CA ASN A 118 4.88 9.33 -18.90
C ASN A 118 3.44 9.15 -18.41
N SER A 119 2.89 7.94 -18.51
CA SER A 119 1.58 7.66 -17.93
C SER A 119 1.67 7.76 -16.41
N ARG A 120 0.73 8.49 -15.81
CA ARG A 120 0.67 8.61 -14.36
C ARG A 120 0.16 7.30 -13.74
N ILE A 121 0.84 6.85 -12.70
CA ILE A 121 0.40 5.71 -11.91
C ILE A 121 -0.63 6.21 -10.91
N LYS A 122 -1.80 5.59 -10.92
CA LYS A 122 -2.86 5.89 -9.96
C LYS A 122 -2.81 4.88 -8.82
N ALA A 123 -2.71 5.38 -7.59
CA ALA A 123 -2.64 4.54 -6.41
C ALA A 123 -3.78 4.83 -5.45
N MET A 124 -4.17 3.81 -4.71
CA MET A 124 -5.16 3.92 -3.64
C MET A 124 -4.48 3.53 -2.33
N CYS A 125 -4.63 4.37 -1.30
CA CYS A 125 -4.13 4.05 0.04
C CYS A 125 -5.28 3.61 0.93
N ILE A 126 -5.10 2.50 1.61
CA ILE A 126 -6.10 1.94 2.51
C ILE A 126 -5.44 1.67 3.86
N GLY A 127 -6.11 1.98 4.95
CA GLY A 127 -5.60 1.67 6.28
C GLY A 127 -6.54 2.13 7.39
N ILE A 128 -6.30 1.61 8.58
CA ILE A 128 -7.01 2.05 9.78
C ILE A 128 -6.60 3.47 10.14
N PRO A 129 -7.41 4.23 10.88
CA PRO A 129 -6.99 5.53 11.37
C PRO A 129 -5.70 5.41 12.20
N ASN A 130 -4.89 6.45 12.17
CA ASN A 130 -3.65 6.58 12.97
C ASN A 130 -2.49 5.67 12.55
N VAL A 131 -2.51 5.09 11.34
CA VAL A 131 -1.33 4.36 10.80
C VAL A 131 -0.34 5.28 10.09
N GLY A 132 -0.52 6.60 10.17
CA GLY A 132 0.38 7.56 9.54
C GLY A 132 0.01 7.93 8.11
N LYS A 133 -1.20 7.61 7.68
CA LYS A 133 -1.72 7.85 6.33
C LYS A 133 -1.66 9.31 5.92
N SER A 134 -2.11 10.21 6.81
CA SER A 134 -2.15 11.64 6.52
C SER A 134 -0.76 12.23 6.29
N THR A 135 0.22 11.82 7.09
CA THR A 135 1.61 12.25 6.93
C THR A 135 2.16 11.77 5.60
N LEU A 136 1.91 10.51 5.27
CA LEU A 136 2.36 9.92 4.01
C LEU A 136 1.74 10.64 2.81
N LEU A 137 0.43 10.92 2.87
CA LEU A 137 -0.30 11.60 1.81
C LEU A 137 0.21 13.02 1.57
N ASN A 138 0.48 13.76 2.62
CA ASN A 138 1.01 15.11 2.50
C ASN A 138 2.34 15.16 1.76
N ARG A 139 3.05 14.04 1.71
CA ARG A 139 4.31 13.91 0.98
C ARG A 139 4.14 13.34 -0.43
N LEU A 140 3.05 12.61 -0.70
CA LEU A 140 2.78 12.02 -2.01
C LEU A 140 2.06 12.99 -2.96
N VAL A 141 1.48 14.04 -2.43
CA VAL A 141 0.78 15.08 -3.21
C VAL A 141 1.72 16.32 -3.46
#